data_e67c97d953e2e55b15c0bba7619784af
#
_entry.id   e67c97d953e2e55b15c0bba7619784af
#
_cell.length_a   1.000
_cell.length_b   1.000
_cell.length_c   1.000
_cell.angle_alpha   90.00
_cell.angle_beta   90.00
_cell.angle_gamma   90.00
#
_symmetry.space_group_name_H-M   'P 1'
#
loop_
_entity.id
_entity.type
_entity.pdbx_description
1 polymer ?
#
loop_
_entity_poly.entity_id
_entity_poly.type
_entity_poly.pdbx_seq_one_letter_code
_entity_poly.pdbx_strand_id
1 'polypeptide(L)'
;MVGSMNHEHVPYYWQSLDFARLTADYPPPPAFYDTVYCMPREQLRALQEKRFIAQMQRAWEIPFFQRHWGEARMQAGDIKSLDDLTKIPPYTVHDIRASMERNPPFGDFMGVTPADGARMPLVLQTSGGTTGLPRPMLYAPQDRETMAILGGRRLSMQGVKPGDRVLVTYSLGLTNGGFMGREAIWKYSGALPVMTGSGASTPTRRQIELAKAWGINVILGFPAYLRHMALVARDELGIDPKSLGLRLLGSHLGVEDRKAIEDLWGAPCMDSYGINETGMVASECRHQDGMHIHEDAVIIEIFDAENARPVAPGERGNIFITSLYKYSAPQIRFNVNDVSAIKPGQCACGSTLARLDKIFGRADNMIKLRGVNVFPEAVGALVAEDARCTGEYFCLVERAGAAGREEMTVMVELKDAEADAVQSSLDRRFKEGLGVKCIVRPVARGGLDAYTGVAQTSKIKRVLDRRNEKK
;
A
#
# COMPACT_ATOMS: atom_id res chain seq x y z
N MET A 1 12.70 39.34 41.31
CA MET A 1 12.54 39.56 39.84
C MET A 1 12.29 38.21 39.20
N VAL A 2 11.05 37.94 38.91
CA VAL A 2 10.67 36.73 38.14
C VAL A 2 11.04 37.05 36.70
N GLY A 3 12.09 36.38 36.20
CA GLY A 3 12.47 36.51 34.79
C GLY A 3 11.27 36.23 33.89
N SER A 4 11.01 37.08 32.91
CA SER A 4 10.02 36.86 31.87
C SER A 4 10.36 35.54 31.18
N MET A 5 9.61 34.49 31.46
CA MET A 5 9.62 33.32 30.57
C MET A 5 9.17 33.80 29.20
N ASN A 6 10.08 33.83 28.25
CA ASN A 6 9.70 33.92 26.85
C ASN A 6 8.80 32.70 26.55
N HIS A 7 7.50 32.92 26.52
CA HIS A 7 6.57 31.89 26.05
C HIS A 7 6.83 31.73 24.55
N GLU A 8 7.65 30.77 24.18
CA GLU A 8 7.83 30.40 22.78
C GLU A 8 6.46 30.08 22.17
N HIS A 9 6.20 30.60 20.99
CA HIS A 9 4.95 30.35 20.29
C HIS A 9 4.84 28.87 19.95
N VAL A 10 3.79 28.19 20.42
CA VAL A 10 3.48 26.82 20.06
C VAL A 10 2.67 26.82 18.78
N PRO A 11 3.16 26.20 17.69
CA PRO A 11 2.41 26.13 16.44
C PRO A 11 1.30 25.08 16.56
N TYR A 12 0.11 25.50 16.90
CA TYR A 12 -1.01 24.57 17.03
C TYR A 12 -1.48 24.02 15.67
N TYR A 13 -1.85 22.75 15.65
CA TYR A 13 -2.28 22.04 14.45
C TYR A 13 -3.43 22.74 13.73
N TRP A 14 -4.48 23.13 14.43
CA TRP A 14 -5.66 23.78 13.84
C TRP A 14 -5.38 25.20 13.31
N GLN A 15 -4.33 25.87 13.77
CA GLN A 15 -3.90 27.18 13.26
C GLN A 15 -3.06 27.07 12.00
N SER A 16 -2.53 25.87 11.72
CA SER A 16 -1.67 25.59 10.55
C SER A 16 -2.46 25.17 9.32
N LEU A 17 -3.80 25.14 9.41
CA LEU A 17 -4.69 24.65 8.36
C LEU A 17 -5.85 25.62 8.10
N ASP A 18 -6.08 25.91 6.83
CA ASP A 18 -7.35 26.42 6.36
C ASP A 18 -8.26 25.24 6.00
N PHE A 19 -9.01 24.76 6.98
CA PHE A 19 -9.91 23.61 6.80
C PHE A 19 -11.00 23.87 5.76
N ALA A 20 -11.52 25.10 5.66
CA ALA A 20 -12.55 25.43 4.69
C ALA A 20 -12.00 25.29 3.27
N ARG A 21 -10.85 25.85 3.01
CA ARG A 21 -10.15 25.71 1.71
C ARG A 21 -9.77 24.26 1.44
N LEU A 22 -9.20 23.55 2.42
CA LEU A 22 -8.75 22.18 2.24
C LEU A 22 -9.91 21.24 1.86
N THR A 23 -11.06 21.36 2.54
CA THR A 23 -12.26 20.55 2.25
C THR A 23 -12.98 20.97 0.98
N ALA A 24 -12.82 22.20 0.52
CA ALA A 24 -13.25 22.64 -0.80
C ALA A 24 -12.33 22.08 -1.91
N ASP A 25 -11.02 22.12 -1.70
CA ASP A 25 -10.05 21.57 -2.63
C ASP A 25 -10.11 20.02 -2.70
N TYR A 26 -10.26 19.35 -1.58
CA TYR A 26 -10.36 17.90 -1.45
C TYR A 26 -11.63 17.49 -0.71
N PRO A 27 -12.80 17.54 -1.36
CA PRO A 27 -14.07 17.31 -0.67
C PRO A 27 -14.15 15.92 -0.05
N PRO A 28 -14.42 15.81 1.28
CA PRO A 28 -14.72 14.54 1.92
C PRO A 28 -16.13 14.06 1.54
N PRO A 29 -16.50 12.78 1.80
CA PRO A 29 -17.87 12.33 1.69
C PRO A 29 -18.83 13.14 2.64
N PRO A 30 -20.09 13.46 2.22
CA PRO A 30 -20.72 13.10 0.95
C PRO A 30 -20.33 13.98 -0.25
N ALA A 31 -19.80 15.18 -0.04
CA ALA A 31 -19.51 16.16 -1.11
C ALA A 31 -18.61 15.62 -2.22
N PHE A 32 -17.75 14.65 -1.90
CA PHE A 32 -16.95 13.94 -2.90
C PHE A 32 -17.78 13.31 -4.02
N TYR A 33 -18.93 12.72 -3.69
CA TYR A 33 -19.80 12.07 -4.68
C TYR A 33 -20.48 13.06 -5.62
N ASP A 34 -20.79 14.24 -5.11
CA ASP A 34 -21.46 15.30 -5.88
C ASP A 34 -20.49 16.13 -6.73
N THR A 35 -19.17 15.92 -6.55
CA THR A 35 -18.13 16.73 -7.17
C THR A 35 -17.15 15.87 -7.97
N VAL A 36 -16.12 15.33 -7.30
CA VAL A 36 -14.98 14.66 -7.96
C VAL A 36 -15.35 13.29 -8.53
N TYR A 37 -16.23 12.53 -7.85
CA TYR A 37 -16.55 11.15 -8.20
C TYR A 37 -17.12 10.97 -9.60
N CYS A 38 -17.93 11.93 -10.06
CA CYS A 38 -18.54 11.95 -11.38
C CYS A 38 -18.12 13.17 -12.21
N MET A 39 -16.99 13.79 -11.88
CA MET A 39 -16.49 14.96 -12.59
C MET A 39 -16.23 14.66 -14.08
N PRO A 40 -16.71 15.48 -15.02
CA PRO A 40 -16.38 15.32 -16.43
C PRO A 40 -14.86 15.27 -16.67
N ARG A 41 -14.40 14.39 -17.56
CA ARG A 41 -12.96 14.14 -17.78
C ARG A 41 -12.16 15.40 -18.14
N GLU A 42 -12.75 16.30 -18.90
CA GLU A 42 -12.11 17.56 -19.27
C GLU A 42 -11.89 18.47 -18.04
N GLN A 43 -12.90 18.57 -17.17
CA GLN A 43 -12.79 19.35 -15.93
C GLN A 43 -11.76 18.73 -14.96
N LEU A 44 -11.76 17.41 -14.84
CA LEU A 44 -10.80 16.71 -14.02
C LEU A 44 -9.36 16.92 -14.53
N ARG A 45 -9.15 16.86 -15.85
CA ARG A 45 -7.84 17.13 -16.46
C ARG A 45 -7.38 18.58 -16.20
N ALA A 46 -8.26 19.56 -16.34
CA ALA A 46 -7.95 20.95 -16.04
C ALA A 46 -7.58 21.14 -14.54
N LEU A 47 -8.29 20.46 -13.65
CA LEU A 47 -7.98 20.44 -12.20
C LEU A 47 -6.62 19.81 -11.92
N GLN A 48 -6.34 18.66 -12.54
CA GLN A 48 -5.04 17.99 -12.44
C GLN A 48 -3.90 18.89 -12.94
N GLU A 49 -4.06 19.52 -14.09
CA GLU A 49 -3.05 20.42 -14.66
C GLU A 49 -2.75 21.60 -13.73
N LYS A 50 -3.79 22.27 -13.23
CA LYS A 50 -3.63 23.36 -12.25
C LYS A 50 -2.83 22.92 -11.03
N ARG A 51 -3.17 21.76 -10.46
CA ARG A 51 -2.49 21.22 -9.26
C ARG A 51 -1.09 20.73 -9.57
N PHE A 52 -0.89 20.12 -10.74
CA PHE A 52 0.40 19.65 -11.21
C PHE A 52 1.41 20.80 -11.34
N ILE A 53 1.03 21.90 -11.99
CA ILE A 53 1.91 23.05 -12.12
C ILE A 53 2.29 23.65 -10.76
N ALA A 54 1.34 23.72 -9.82
CA ALA A 54 1.65 24.15 -8.45
C ALA A 54 2.62 23.19 -7.73
N GLN A 55 2.48 21.87 -7.94
CA GLN A 55 3.43 20.90 -7.40
C GLN A 55 4.81 20.99 -8.04
N MET A 56 4.90 21.27 -9.35
CA MET A 56 6.18 21.51 -10.02
C MET A 56 6.90 22.73 -9.45
N GLN A 57 6.17 23.84 -9.22
CA GLN A 57 6.74 25.02 -8.56
C GLN A 57 7.29 24.68 -7.18
N ARG A 58 6.52 23.94 -6.37
CA ARG A 58 6.95 23.49 -5.05
C ARG A 58 8.17 22.57 -5.11
N ALA A 59 8.18 21.63 -6.05
CA ALA A 59 9.30 20.68 -6.20
C ALA A 59 10.60 21.38 -6.60
N TRP A 60 10.55 22.44 -7.42
CA TRP A 60 11.73 23.22 -7.76
C TRP A 60 12.37 23.97 -6.59
N GLU A 61 11.68 24.14 -5.47
CA GLU A 61 12.25 24.68 -4.23
C GLU A 61 13.10 23.68 -3.46
N ILE A 62 13.03 22.38 -3.81
CA ILE A 62 13.64 21.27 -3.08
C ILE A 62 14.97 20.87 -3.73
N PRO A 63 16.10 20.87 -2.97
CA PRO A 63 17.41 20.61 -3.53
C PRO A 63 17.56 19.28 -4.28
N PHE A 64 16.86 18.23 -3.82
CA PHE A 64 16.83 16.94 -4.49
C PHE A 64 16.36 17.06 -5.94
N PHE A 65 15.25 17.73 -6.19
CA PHE A 65 14.70 17.87 -7.55
C PHE A 65 15.54 18.79 -8.39
N GLN A 66 16.06 19.89 -7.83
CA GLN A 66 16.98 20.79 -8.55
C GLN A 66 18.19 20.02 -9.10
N ARG A 67 18.78 19.15 -8.26
CA ARG A 67 19.91 18.33 -8.67
C ARG A 67 19.49 17.24 -9.68
N HIS A 68 18.46 16.45 -9.35
CA HIS A 68 18.03 15.32 -10.18
C HIS A 68 17.59 15.76 -11.58
N TRP A 69 16.85 16.85 -11.66
CA TRP A 69 16.42 17.42 -12.95
C TRP A 69 17.53 18.19 -13.66
N GLY A 70 18.43 18.84 -12.91
CA GLY A 70 19.62 19.50 -13.45
C GLY A 70 20.58 18.54 -14.13
N GLU A 71 20.77 17.33 -13.58
CA GLU A 71 21.55 16.25 -14.20
C GLU A 71 20.95 15.83 -15.56
N ALA A 72 19.63 15.87 -15.70
CA ALA A 72 18.91 15.66 -16.95
C ALA A 72 18.80 16.94 -17.83
N ARG A 73 19.46 18.05 -17.44
CA ARG A 73 19.44 19.36 -18.10
C ARG A 73 18.05 20.01 -18.20
N MET A 74 17.10 19.60 -17.34
CA MET A 74 15.79 20.23 -17.24
C MET A 74 15.91 21.52 -16.44
N GLN A 75 15.17 22.57 -16.85
CA GLN A 75 15.16 23.89 -16.22
C GLN A 75 13.77 24.23 -15.67
N ALA A 76 13.72 25.15 -14.72
CA ALA A 76 12.46 25.70 -14.26
C ALA A 76 11.75 26.40 -15.43
N GLY A 77 10.48 26.06 -15.65
CA GLY A 77 9.69 26.59 -16.76
C GLY A 77 9.67 25.75 -18.04
N ASP A 78 10.44 24.64 -18.12
CA ASP A 78 10.35 23.69 -19.23
C ASP A 78 9.02 22.93 -19.22
N ILE A 79 8.45 22.73 -18.02
CA ILE A 79 7.17 22.04 -17.82
C ILE A 79 6.07 23.09 -17.67
N LYS A 80 5.16 23.13 -18.64
CA LYS A 80 4.08 24.14 -18.74
C LYS A 80 2.68 23.57 -18.64
N SER A 81 2.54 22.26 -18.87
CA SER A 81 1.26 21.57 -18.88
C SER A 81 1.42 20.10 -18.49
N LEU A 82 0.31 19.39 -18.32
CA LEU A 82 0.33 17.94 -18.14
C LEU A 82 0.89 17.17 -19.35
N ASP A 83 0.86 17.73 -20.54
CA ASP A 83 1.43 17.10 -21.73
C ASP A 83 2.97 16.98 -21.63
N ASP A 84 3.58 17.80 -20.79
CA ASP A 84 5.02 17.77 -20.53
C ASP A 84 5.42 16.74 -19.45
N LEU A 85 4.47 16.07 -18.79
CA LEU A 85 4.74 15.17 -17.67
C LEU A 85 5.79 14.10 -18.01
N THR A 86 5.71 13.52 -19.20
CA THR A 86 6.63 12.47 -19.64
C THR A 86 8.06 12.95 -19.91
N LYS A 87 8.28 14.26 -20.03
CA LYS A 87 9.62 14.87 -20.16
C LYS A 87 10.40 14.87 -18.84
N ILE A 88 9.70 14.76 -17.70
CA ILE A 88 10.30 14.80 -16.38
C ILE A 88 11.02 13.48 -16.11
N PRO A 89 12.31 13.47 -15.73
CA PRO A 89 13.01 12.26 -15.33
C PRO A 89 12.34 11.62 -14.10
N PRO A 90 12.00 10.33 -14.16
CA PRO A 90 11.49 9.63 -12.99
C PRO A 90 12.61 9.38 -11.99
N TYR A 91 12.24 9.15 -10.74
CA TYR A 91 13.17 8.72 -9.68
C TYR A 91 12.60 7.54 -8.89
N THR A 92 13.44 6.90 -8.11
CA THR A 92 13.15 5.67 -7.38
C THR A 92 13.49 5.81 -5.89
N VAL A 93 13.21 4.78 -5.13
CA VAL A 93 13.67 4.68 -3.74
C VAL A 93 15.20 4.69 -3.62
N HIS A 94 15.94 4.26 -4.64
CA HIS A 94 17.40 4.30 -4.64
C HIS A 94 17.92 5.74 -4.67
N ASP A 95 17.30 6.61 -5.46
CA ASP A 95 17.65 8.04 -5.53
C ASP A 95 17.40 8.74 -4.20
N ILE A 96 16.30 8.38 -3.51
CA ILE A 96 16.00 8.88 -2.17
C ILE A 96 17.06 8.39 -1.16
N ARG A 97 17.47 7.13 -1.21
CA ARG A 97 18.53 6.60 -0.33
C ARG A 97 19.86 7.32 -0.57
N ALA A 98 20.24 7.51 -1.81
CA ALA A 98 21.43 8.28 -2.16
C ALA A 98 21.35 9.74 -1.67
N SER A 99 20.16 10.34 -1.66
CA SER A 99 19.93 11.65 -1.03
C SER A 99 20.19 11.62 0.49
N MET A 100 19.70 10.58 1.19
CA MET A 100 19.94 10.42 2.63
C MET A 100 21.41 10.17 2.97
N GLU A 101 22.13 9.43 2.15
CA GLU A 101 23.57 9.21 2.32
C GLU A 101 24.38 10.50 2.14
N ARG A 102 23.98 11.37 1.22
CA ARG A 102 24.61 12.67 1.00
C ARG A 102 24.29 13.69 2.10
N ASN A 103 23.06 13.66 2.60
CA ASN A 103 22.56 14.64 3.57
C ASN A 103 21.88 13.91 4.76
N PRO A 104 22.67 13.21 5.60
CA PRO A 104 22.12 12.45 6.71
C PRO A 104 21.55 13.36 7.81
N PRO A 105 20.54 12.92 8.58
CA PRO A 105 19.84 11.63 8.43
C PRO A 105 18.59 11.69 7.51
N PHE A 106 18.14 12.88 7.10
CA PHE A 106 16.84 13.07 6.45
C PHE A 106 16.90 13.16 4.92
N GLY A 107 18.07 13.30 4.33
CA GLY A 107 18.19 13.61 2.90
C GLY A 107 17.81 15.05 2.58
N ASP A 108 17.77 15.36 1.28
CA ASP A 108 17.38 16.66 0.76
C ASP A 108 16.15 16.59 -0.17
N PHE A 109 15.39 15.48 -0.08
CA PHE A 109 14.22 15.21 -0.92
C PHE A 109 12.89 15.73 -0.34
N MET A 110 12.90 16.24 0.88
CA MET A 110 11.74 16.84 1.52
C MET A 110 11.81 18.36 1.43
N GLY A 111 10.67 19.00 1.23
CA GLY A 111 10.52 20.46 1.21
C GLY A 111 10.35 21.06 2.61
N VAL A 112 10.51 20.25 3.64
CA VAL A 112 10.51 20.65 5.07
C VAL A 112 11.59 19.89 5.81
N THR A 113 12.09 20.50 6.88
CA THR A 113 13.10 19.94 7.78
C THR A 113 12.54 19.84 9.20
N PRO A 114 13.17 19.10 10.12
CA PRO A 114 12.74 19.10 11.51
C PRO A 114 12.71 20.49 12.18
N ALA A 115 13.53 21.43 11.72
CA ALA A 115 13.54 22.81 12.23
C ALA A 115 12.25 23.58 11.90
N ASP A 116 11.56 23.23 10.83
CA ASP A 116 10.25 23.79 10.47
C ASP A 116 9.17 23.44 11.49
N GLY A 117 9.42 22.45 12.37
CA GLY A 117 8.56 22.11 13.51
C GLY A 117 8.33 23.27 14.49
N ALA A 118 9.22 24.26 14.51
CA ALA A 118 9.02 25.49 15.27
C ALA A 118 7.92 26.41 14.70
N ARG A 119 7.56 26.22 13.42
CA ARG A 119 6.54 27.03 12.72
C ARG A 119 5.26 26.30 12.44
N MET A 120 5.32 24.97 12.27
CA MET A 120 4.17 24.11 12.03
C MET A 120 4.39 22.73 12.66
N PRO A 121 3.36 22.08 13.21
CA PRO A 121 3.51 20.76 13.82
C PRO A 121 3.77 19.71 12.74
N LEU A 122 4.96 19.12 12.74
CA LEU A 122 5.34 18.05 11.82
C LEU A 122 5.19 16.67 12.47
N VAL A 123 4.83 15.68 11.70
CA VAL A 123 4.84 14.28 12.12
C VAL A 123 5.90 13.53 11.32
N LEU A 124 6.76 12.79 12.03
CA LEU A 124 7.71 11.88 11.45
C LEU A 124 7.13 10.47 11.44
N GLN A 125 7.11 9.84 10.28
CA GLN A 125 6.81 8.43 10.08
C GLN A 125 7.89 7.81 9.20
N THR A 126 7.92 6.50 9.09
CA THR A 126 8.90 5.84 8.23
C THR A 126 8.23 4.95 7.20
N SER A 127 8.87 4.78 6.06
CA SER A 127 8.55 3.66 5.18
C SER A 127 9.06 2.36 5.81
N GLY A 128 8.31 1.27 5.70
CA GLY A 128 8.79 -0.05 6.08
C GLY A 128 10.03 -0.40 5.25
N GLY A 129 11.18 -0.54 5.90
CA GLY A 129 12.41 -1.05 5.31
C GLY A 129 12.77 -2.37 5.98
N THR A 130 13.00 -3.43 5.21
CA THR A 130 13.47 -4.71 5.74
C THR A 130 14.98 -4.75 5.90
N THR A 131 15.70 -3.78 5.34
CA THR A 131 17.17 -3.70 5.36
C THR A 131 17.62 -2.27 5.66
N GLY A 132 18.47 -2.09 6.66
CA GLY A 132 19.03 -0.80 7.06
C GLY A 132 18.09 0.10 7.88
N LEU A 133 18.46 1.36 8.05
CA LEU A 133 17.63 2.33 8.75
C LEU A 133 16.34 2.61 7.97
N PRO A 134 15.18 2.65 8.65
CA PRO A 134 13.93 3.04 8.02
C PRO A 134 14.03 4.45 7.43
N ARG A 135 13.48 4.64 6.24
CA ARG A 135 13.48 5.94 5.57
C ARG A 135 12.50 6.89 6.27
N PRO A 136 12.99 8.02 6.85
CA PRO A 136 12.13 8.98 7.50
C PRO A 136 11.33 9.79 6.47
N MET A 137 10.11 10.16 6.86
CA MET A 137 9.24 11.06 6.10
C MET A 137 8.57 12.03 7.07
N LEU A 138 8.71 13.31 6.79
CA LEU A 138 8.01 14.37 7.51
C LEU A 138 6.70 14.68 6.78
N TYR A 139 5.65 14.89 7.54
CA TYR A 139 4.34 15.28 7.03
C TYR A 139 3.88 16.57 7.70
N ALA A 140 3.55 17.54 6.88
CA ALA A 140 2.89 18.76 7.32
C ALA A 140 1.41 18.51 7.63
N PRO A 141 0.75 19.38 8.41
CA PRO A 141 -0.67 19.25 8.73
C PRO A 141 -1.58 19.05 7.52
N GLN A 142 -1.36 19.83 6.45
CA GLN A 142 -2.15 19.71 5.22
C GLN A 142 -1.94 18.36 4.50
N ASP A 143 -0.72 17.80 4.53
CA ASP A 143 -0.48 16.45 3.98
C ASP A 143 -1.29 15.42 4.73
N ARG A 144 -1.21 15.46 6.07
CA ARG A 144 -1.91 14.53 6.95
C ARG A 144 -3.41 14.60 6.76
N GLU A 145 -3.95 15.81 6.70
CA GLU A 145 -5.39 16.01 6.59
C GLU A 145 -5.92 15.57 5.23
N THR A 146 -5.24 15.94 4.14
CA THR A 146 -5.62 15.45 2.79
C THR A 146 -5.55 13.93 2.71
N MET A 147 -4.49 13.31 3.25
CA MET A 147 -4.38 11.85 3.29
C MET A 147 -5.53 11.21 4.09
N ALA A 148 -5.95 11.83 5.19
CA ALA A 148 -7.09 11.37 5.99
C ALA A 148 -8.42 11.49 5.21
N ILE A 149 -8.62 12.57 4.45
CA ILE A 149 -9.78 12.74 3.57
C ILE A 149 -9.82 11.64 2.49
N LEU A 150 -8.70 11.37 1.81
CA LEU A 150 -8.61 10.30 0.80
C LEU A 150 -8.93 8.93 1.42
N GLY A 151 -8.44 8.67 2.64
CA GLY A 151 -8.80 7.49 3.41
C GLY A 151 -10.29 7.43 3.76
N GLY A 152 -10.92 8.56 4.10
CA GLY A 152 -12.36 8.67 4.33
C GLY A 152 -13.18 8.37 3.08
N ARG A 153 -12.74 8.87 1.90
CA ARG A 153 -13.34 8.54 0.60
C ARG A 153 -13.29 7.03 0.33
N ARG A 154 -12.11 6.40 0.54
CA ARG A 154 -11.96 4.95 0.46
C ARG A 154 -13.00 4.23 1.31
N LEU A 155 -13.07 4.55 2.60
CA LEU A 155 -13.97 3.89 3.54
C LEU A 155 -15.44 4.02 3.10
N SER A 156 -15.84 5.21 2.65
CA SER A 156 -17.19 5.47 2.13
C SER A 156 -17.47 4.68 0.86
N MET A 157 -16.56 4.66 -0.11
CA MET A 157 -16.70 3.89 -1.36
C MET A 157 -16.83 2.39 -1.11
N GLN A 158 -16.12 1.87 -0.13
CA GLN A 158 -16.16 0.48 0.31
C GLN A 158 -17.40 0.16 1.15
N GLY A 159 -18.16 1.17 1.55
CA GLY A 159 -19.42 1.02 2.26
C GLY A 159 -19.32 1.06 3.79
N VAL A 160 -18.24 1.59 4.36
CA VAL A 160 -18.20 1.94 5.79
C VAL A 160 -19.21 3.06 6.07
N LYS A 161 -19.93 2.94 7.17
CA LYS A 161 -21.02 3.84 7.53
C LYS A 161 -20.78 4.51 8.89
N PRO A 162 -21.38 5.67 9.13
CA PRO A 162 -21.44 6.23 10.49
C PRO A 162 -21.97 5.21 11.50
N GLY A 163 -21.30 5.12 12.65
CA GLY A 163 -21.65 4.17 13.71
C GLY A 163 -21.01 2.77 13.54
N ASP A 164 -20.35 2.45 12.44
CA ASP A 164 -19.54 1.21 12.34
C ASP A 164 -18.42 1.20 13.38
N ARG A 165 -18.09 0.03 13.88
CA ARG A 165 -16.95 -0.22 14.77
C ARG A 165 -15.87 -0.91 13.98
N VAL A 166 -14.78 -0.18 13.70
CA VAL A 166 -13.75 -0.59 12.77
C VAL A 166 -12.48 -1.00 13.53
N LEU A 167 -12.17 -2.29 13.55
CA LEU A 167 -10.92 -2.81 14.08
C LEU A 167 -9.80 -2.58 13.06
N VAL A 168 -8.73 -1.92 13.50
CA VAL A 168 -7.56 -1.65 12.66
C VAL A 168 -6.38 -2.48 13.15
N THR A 169 -5.94 -3.41 12.32
CA THR A 169 -4.87 -4.37 12.63
C THR A 169 -3.51 -4.00 12.00
N TYR A 170 -3.43 -2.85 11.34
CA TYR A 170 -2.15 -2.33 10.83
C TYR A 170 -1.24 -1.89 11.98
N SER A 171 0.08 -2.06 11.82
CA SER A 171 1.06 -1.66 12.83
C SER A 171 0.92 -0.20 13.24
N LEU A 172 1.11 0.07 14.54
CA LEU A 172 1.02 1.40 15.16
C LEU A 172 2.39 1.98 15.54
N GLY A 173 3.46 1.42 15.02
CA GLY A 173 4.82 1.89 15.30
C GLY A 173 5.24 3.06 14.41
N LEU A 174 6.42 2.96 13.82
CA LEU A 174 6.96 4.01 12.96
C LEU A 174 6.24 4.14 11.59
N THR A 175 5.51 3.11 11.15
CA THR A 175 4.84 3.11 9.85
C THR A 175 3.53 3.89 9.88
N ASN A 176 3.19 4.50 8.74
CA ASN A 176 2.07 5.43 8.64
C ASN A 176 0.69 4.75 8.59
N GLY A 177 0.59 3.49 8.11
CA GLY A 177 -0.70 2.87 7.74
C GLY A 177 -1.76 2.83 8.84
N GLY A 178 -1.39 2.43 10.06
CA GLY A 178 -2.32 2.38 11.19
C GLY A 178 -2.83 3.76 11.61
N PHE A 179 -1.94 4.74 11.67
CA PHE A 179 -2.30 6.12 12.03
C PHE A 179 -3.19 6.78 10.97
N MET A 180 -2.87 6.56 9.69
CA MET A 180 -3.72 7.03 8.59
C MET A 180 -5.12 6.41 8.64
N GLY A 181 -5.20 5.11 8.90
CA GLY A 181 -6.48 4.41 9.09
C GLY A 181 -7.29 5.05 10.22
N ARG A 182 -6.67 5.32 11.38
CA ARG A 182 -7.33 6.00 12.50
C ARG A 182 -7.87 7.37 12.10
N GLU A 183 -7.06 8.21 11.49
CA GLU A 183 -7.46 9.57 11.13
C GLU A 183 -8.60 9.57 10.11
N ALA A 184 -8.54 8.69 9.10
CA ALA A 184 -9.59 8.55 8.11
C ALA A 184 -10.93 8.10 8.73
N ILE A 185 -10.89 7.10 9.61
CA ILE A 185 -12.09 6.58 10.28
C ILE A 185 -12.68 7.65 11.20
N TRP A 186 -11.86 8.19 12.09
CA TRP A 186 -12.30 9.12 13.12
C TRP A 186 -12.84 10.43 12.56
N LYS A 187 -12.10 11.02 11.58
CA LYS A 187 -12.40 12.37 11.10
C LYS A 187 -13.40 12.41 9.95
N TYR A 188 -13.42 11.37 9.08
CA TYR A 188 -14.10 11.45 7.78
C TYR A 188 -15.03 10.28 7.44
N SER A 189 -15.33 9.37 8.38
CA SER A 189 -16.27 8.28 8.11
C SER A 189 -17.45 8.21 9.09
N GLY A 190 -17.37 8.91 10.22
CA GLY A 190 -18.35 8.80 11.30
C GLY A 190 -18.37 7.44 12.00
N ALA A 191 -17.39 6.57 11.71
CA ALA A 191 -17.22 5.29 12.36
C ALA A 191 -16.29 5.40 13.57
N LEU A 192 -16.32 4.39 14.45
CA LEU A 192 -15.48 4.30 15.64
C LEU A 192 -14.21 3.50 15.34
N PRO A 193 -13.00 4.08 15.35
CA PRO A 193 -11.77 3.33 15.19
C PRO A 193 -11.39 2.57 16.47
N VAL A 194 -11.13 1.29 16.35
CA VAL A 194 -10.59 0.43 17.40
C VAL A 194 -9.19 0.00 16.99
N MET A 195 -8.18 0.61 17.63
CA MET A 195 -6.78 0.54 17.21
C MET A 195 -6.03 -0.56 17.96
N THR A 196 -6.10 -1.79 17.50
CA THR A 196 -5.37 -2.91 18.13
C THR A 196 -3.93 -3.05 17.61
N GLY A 197 -3.66 -2.57 16.42
CA GLY A 197 -2.36 -2.81 15.78
C GLY A 197 -2.20 -4.27 15.37
N SER A 198 -0.96 -4.66 15.07
CA SER A 198 -0.61 -6.04 14.71
C SER A 198 -0.68 -6.99 15.92
N GLY A 199 -0.53 -8.29 15.65
CA GLY A 199 -0.43 -9.32 16.69
C GLY A 199 0.70 -9.09 17.72
N ALA A 200 1.72 -8.31 17.36
CA ALA A 200 2.77 -7.91 18.30
C ALA A 200 2.32 -6.82 19.28
N SER A 201 1.40 -5.95 18.89
CA SER A 201 0.86 -4.90 19.77
C SER A 201 -0.25 -5.42 20.66
N THR A 202 -1.19 -6.18 20.07
CA THR A 202 -2.29 -6.84 20.77
C THR A 202 -2.36 -8.27 20.25
N PRO A 203 -2.19 -9.30 21.11
CA PRO A 203 -2.23 -10.69 20.67
C PRO A 203 -3.49 -11.01 19.85
N THR A 204 -3.35 -11.79 18.78
CA THR A 204 -4.44 -12.10 17.84
C THR A 204 -5.68 -12.66 18.54
N ARG A 205 -5.49 -13.58 19.52
CA ARG A 205 -6.60 -14.10 20.35
C ARG A 205 -7.37 -12.96 21.03
N ARG A 206 -6.64 -12.00 21.61
CA ARG A 206 -7.26 -10.85 22.28
C ARG A 206 -8.01 -9.95 21.31
N GLN A 207 -7.51 -9.75 20.13
CA GLN A 207 -8.20 -8.98 19.08
C GLN A 207 -9.55 -9.62 18.72
N ILE A 208 -9.61 -10.95 18.61
CA ILE A 208 -10.84 -11.70 18.31
C ILE A 208 -11.84 -11.61 19.48
N GLU A 209 -11.36 -11.78 20.71
CA GLU A 209 -12.20 -11.61 21.91
C GLU A 209 -12.81 -10.21 21.98
N LEU A 210 -12.00 -9.17 21.72
CA LEU A 210 -12.47 -7.79 21.69
C LEU A 210 -13.44 -7.55 20.53
N ALA A 211 -13.19 -8.13 19.35
CA ALA A 211 -14.09 -8.04 18.21
C ALA A 211 -15.48 -8.58 18.56
N LYS A 212 -15.54 -9.72 19.25
CA LYS A 212 -16.80 -10.28 19.74
C LYS A 212 -17.43 -9.43 20.83
N ALA A 213 -16.67 -9.07 21.86
CA ALA A 213 -17.18 -8.37 23.04
C ALA A 213 -17.69 -6.95 22.69
N TRP A 214 -17.05 -6.26 21.77
CA TRP A 214 -17.40 -4.90 21.40
C TRP A 214 -18.25 -4.81 20.12
N GLY A 215 -18.62 -5.97 19.55
CA GLY A 215 -19.45 -6.06 18.36
C GLY A 215 -18.80 -5.33 17.16
N ILE A 216 -17.52 -5.59 16.94
CA ILE A 216 -16.81 -5.07 15.74
C ILE A 216 -17.56 -5.59 14.50
N ASN A 217 -17.80 -4.73 13.54
CA ASN A 217 -18.49 -5.08 12.30
C ASN A 217 -17.69 -4.77 11.02
N VAL A 218 -16.51 -4.15 11.16
CA VAL A 218 -15.55 -3.93 10.08
C VAL A 218 -14.13 -4.23 10.58
N ILE A 219 -13.32 -4.93 9.79
CA ILE A 219 -11.88 -5.11 10.08
C ILE A 219 -11.06 -4.58 8.92
N LEU A 220 -10.03 -3.77 9.24
CA LEU A 220 -9.00 -3.36 8.28
C LEU A 220 -7.70 -4.08 8.60
N GLY A 221 -7.18 -4.86 7.64
CA GLY A 221 -5.98 -5.64 7.83
C GLY A 221 -5.37 -6.14 6.52
N PHE A 222 -4.13 -6.60 6.58
CA PHE A 222 -3.50 -7.27 5.44
C PHE A 222 -4.09 -8.68 5.23
N PRO A 223 -4.16 -9.19 3.99
CA PRO A 223 -4.88 -10.41 3.64
C PRO A 223 -4.46 -11.62 4.47
N ALA A 224 -3.15 -11.85 4.55
CA ALA A 224 -2.63 -12.99 5.29
C ALA A 224 -2.89 -12.89 6.80
N TYR A 225 -2.90 -11.67 7.37
CA TYR A 225 -3.26 -11.49 8.78
C TYR A 225 -4.76 -11.69 9.01
N LEU A 226 -5.62 -11.25 8.09
CA LEU A 226 -7.07 -11.55 8.16
C LEU A 226 -7.33 -13.05 8.12
N ARG A 227 -6.62 -13.79 7.28
CA ARG A 227 -6.69 -15.26 7.24
C ARG A 227 -6.21 -15.88 8.54
N HIS A 228 -5.04 -15.45 9.04
CA HIS A 228 -4.50 -15.91 10.34
C HIS A 228 -5.50 -15.67 11.48
N MET A 229 -6.10 -14.48 11.57
CA MET A 229 -7.11 -14.20 12.60
C MET A 229 -8.31 -15.15 12.51
N ALA A 230 -8.80 -15.44 11.31
CA ALA A 230 -9.92 -16.37 11.13
C ALA A 230 -9.56 -17.79 11.58
N LEU A 231 -8.35 -18.24 11.27
CA LEU A 231 -7.86 -19.56 11.71
C LEU A 231 -7.70 -19.63 13.23
N VAL A 232 -7.13 -18.59 13.85
CA VAL A 232 -7.01 -18.50 15.33
C VAL A 232 -8.41 -18.50 15.98
N ALA A 233 -9.37 -17.77 15.43
CA ALA A 233 -10.75 -17.77 15.91
C ALA A 233 -11.34 -19.18 15.91
N ARG A 234 -11.25 -19.87 14.78
CA ARG A 234 -11.84 -21.18 14.58
C ARG A 234 -11.12 -22.28 15.37
N ASP A 235 -9.80 -22.36 15.23
CA ASP A 235 -9.02 -23.52 15.63
C ASP A 235 -8.50 -23.44 17.07
N GLU A 236 -8.28 -22.23 17.57
CA GLU A 236 -7.78 -22.03 18.94
C GLU A 236 -8.86 -21.58 19.93
N LEU A 237 -9.84 -20.79 19.46
CA LEU A 237 -10.88 -20.24 20.33
C LEU A 237 -12.23 -20.95 20.17
N GLY A 238 -12.39 -21.84 19.19
CA GLY A 238 -13.66 -22.50 18.90
C GLY A 238 -14.76 -21.52 18.46
N ILE A 239 -14.39 -20.34 17.93
CA ILE A 239 -15.31 -19.32 17.46
C ILE A 239 -15.40 -19.40 15.94
N ASP A 240 -16.57 -19.69 15.39
CA ASP A 240 -16.78 -19.53 13.96
C ASP A 240 -16.62 -18.04 13.59
N PRO A 241 -15.65 -17.67 12.70
CA PRO A 241 -15.45 -16.29 12.28
C PRO A 241 -16.72 -15.64 11.74
N LYS A 242 -17.59 -16.39 11.06
CA LYS A 242 -18.88 -15.89 10.53
C LYS A 242 -19.83 -15.47 11.63
N SER A 243 -19.75 -16.10 12.82
CA SER A 243 -20.59 -15.75 13.95
C SER A 243 -20.30 -14.36 14.55
N LEU A 244 -19.15 -13.76 14.21
CA LEU A 244 -18.82 -12.39 14.61
C LEU A 244 -19.67 -11.35 13.87
N GLY A 245 -20.35 -11.72 12.78
CA GLY A 245 -21.27 -10.83 12.07
C GLY A 245 -20.57 -9.65 11.39
N LEU A 246 -19.34 -9.86 10.92
CA LEU A 246 -18.63 -8.82 10.18
C LEU A 246 -19.41 -8.47 8.91
N ARG A 247 -19.48 -7.18 8.62
CA ARG A 247 -20.16 -6.65 7.46
C ARG A 247 -19.22 -6.35 6.30
N LEU A 248 -17.95 -6.09 6.64
CA LEU A 248 -16.95 -5.65 5.69
C LEU A 248 -15.53 -5.96 6.19
N LEU A 249 -14.69 -6.36 5.26
CA LEU A 249 -13.24 -6.39 5.41
C LEU A 249 -12.62 -5.37 4.44
N GLY A 250 -11.64 -4.61 4.90
CA GLY A 250 -10.84 -3.73 4.03
C GLY A 250 -9.39 -4.16 4.05
N SER A 251 -8.79 -4.30 2.87
CA SER A 251 -7.45 -4.84 2.73
C SER A 251 -6.63 -4.15 1.65
N HIS A 252 -5.41 -4.63 1.46
CA HIS A 252 -4.54 -4.43 0.32
C HIS A 252 -4.29 -5.82 -0.28
N LEU A 253 -5.25 -6.30 -1.10
CA LEU A 253 -5.30 -7.70 -1.51
C LEU A 253 -4.17 -8.08 -2.46
N GLY A 254 -3.90 -7.22 -3.46
CA GLY A 254 -2.96 -7.57 -4.51
C GLY A 254 -3.38 -8.86 -5.22
N VAL A 255 -2.50 -9.87 -5.19
CA VAL A 255 -2.74 -11.19 -5.82
C VAL A 255 -3.32 -12.24 -4.87
N GLU A 256 -3.57 -11.90 -3.62
CA GLU A 256 -4.13 -12.84 -2.63
C GLU A 256 -5.55 -13.28 -3.00
N ASP A 257 -5.92 -14.47 -2.58
CA ASP A 257 -7.25 -15.04 -2.87
C ASP A 257 -8.33 -14.37 -2.01
N ARG A 258 -9.03 -13.43 -2.63
CA ARG A 258 -10.16 -12.71 -2.04
C ARG A 258 -11.24 -13.66 -1.55
N LYS A 259 -11.62 -14.62 -2.42
CA LYS A 259 -12.71 -15.53 -2.12
C LYS A 259 -12.43 -16.39 -0.90
N ALA A 260 -11.21 -16.87 -0.74
CA ALA A 260 -10.82 -17.63 0.45
C ALA A 260 -10.96 -16.81 1.75
N ILE A 261 -10.65 -15.50 1.71
CA ILE A 261 -10.83 -14.62 2.86
C ILE A 261 -12.32 -14.37 3.14
N GLU A 262 -13.09 -14.08 2.10
CA GLU A 262 -14.55 -13.86 2.20
C GLU A 262 -15.27 -15.11 2.71
N ASP A 263 -14.90 -16.30 2.24
CA ASP A 263 -15.47 -17.56 2.68
C ASP A 263 -15.17 -17.87 4.16
N LEU A 264 -14.01 -17.46 4.67
CA LEU A 264 -13.66 -17.63 6.10
C LEU A 264 -14.50 -16.71 7.00
N TRP A 265 -14.69 -15.45 6.61
CA TRP A 265 -15.33 -14.45 7.45
C TRP A 265 -16.83 -14.27 7.19
N GLY A 266 -17.33 -14.73 6.03
CA GLY A 266 -18.70 -14.50 5.60
C GLY A 266 -19.01 -13.03 5.27
N ALA A 267 -17.99 -12.25 4.92
CA ALA A 267 -18.09 -10.82 4.64
C ALA A 267 -17.27 -10.45 3.41
N PRO A 268 -17.71 -9.46 2.58
CA PRO A 268 -16.96 -8.99 1.43
C PRO A 268 -15.63 -8.36 1.85
N CYS A 269 -14.58 -8.61 1.06
CA CYS A 269 -13.24 -8.07 1.27
C CYS A 269 -12.88 -7.09 0.16
N MET A 270 -12.75 -5.81 0.51
CA MET A 270 -12.54 -4.71 -0.42
C MET A 270 -11.05 -4.41 -0.57
N ASP A 271 -10.60 -4.24 -1.80
CA ASP A 271 -9.20 -3.90 -2.09
C ASP A 271 -8.95 -2.38 -2.09
N SER A 272 -7.72 -2.00 -1.85
CA SER A 272 -7.24 -0.63 -1.95
C SER A 272 -5.74 -0.59 -2.15
N TYR A 273 -5.27 0.48 -2.77
CA TYR A 273 -3.85 0.71 -2.98
C TYR A 273 -3.43 2.05 -2.39
N GLY A 274 -2.30 2.06 -1.71
CA GLY A 274 -1.70 3.26 -1.15
C GLY A 274 -0.26 3.02 -0.75
N ILE A 275 0.51 4.09 -0.70
CA ILE A 275 1.92 4.09 -0.27
C ILE A 275 2.12 5.08 0.87
N ASN A 276 3.17 4.91 1.63
CA ASN A 276 3.46 5.82 2.74
C ASN A 276 3.59 7.28 2.29
N GLU A 277 4.16 7.49 1.11
CA GLU A 277 4.48 8.79 0.54
C GLU A 277 3.22 9.61 0.23
N THR A 278 2.17 8.97 -0.29
CA THR A 278 0.94 9.65 -0.74
C THR A 278 -0.31 9.21 0.00
N GLY A 279 -0.21 8.29 0.97
CA GLY A 279 -1.41 7.70 1.58
C GLY A 279 -2.23 6.92 0.58
N MET A 280 -3.55 7.09 0.57
CA MET A 280 -4.46 6.36 -0.30
C MET A 280 -4.40 6.88 -1.73
N VAL A 281 -4.12 5.98 -2.68
CA VAL A 281 -4.00 6.26 -4.11
C VAL A 281 -5.26 5.83 -4.86
N ALA A 282 -5.73 4.60 -4.60
CA ALA A 282 -6.88 4.04 -5.28
C ALA A 282 -7.69 3.10 -4.38
N SER A 283 -8.97 2.97 -4.62
CA SER A 283 -9.90 2.22 -3.77
C SER A 283 -11.02 1.58 -4.58
N GLU A 284 -11.36 0.34 -4.25
CA GLU A 284 -12.56 -0.29 -4.79
C GLU A 284 -13.84 0.39 -4.30
N CYS A 285 -14.84 0.37 -5.13
CA CYS A 285 -16.23 0.55 -4.75
C CYS A 285 -16.91 -0.82 -4.54
N ARG A 286 -18.18 -0.83 -4.13
CA ARG A 286 -18.96 -2.06 -3.87
C ARG A 286 -19.02 -3.06 -5.06
N HIS A 287 -18.69 -2.64 -6.27
CA HIS A 287 -18.70 -3.51 -7.44
C HIS A 287 -17.43 -4.37 -7.57
N GLN A 288 -16.39 -4.09 -6.78
CA GLN A 288 -15.12 -4.87 -6.77
C GLN A 288 -14.50 -5.03 -8.17
N ASP A 289 -14.68 -4.02 -9.03
CA ASP A 289 -14.26 -4.04 -10.43
C ASP A 289 -13.10 -3.07 -10.68
N GLY A 290 -11.98 -3.31 -9.98
CA GLY A 290 -10.81 -2.44 -9.97
C GLY A 290 -10.93 -1.26 -9.00
N MET A 291 -9.81 -0.62 -8.70
CA MET A 291 -9.70 0.44 -7.71
C MET A 291 -9.75 1.81 -8.38
N HIS A 292 -10.76 2.61 -8.06
CA HIS A 292 -10.87 4.00 -8.55
C HIS A 292 -9.71 4.83 -8.02
N ILE A 293 -8.97 5.46 -8.92
CA ILE A 293 -7.85 6.34 -8.61
C ILE A 293 -8.40 7.67 -8.09
N HIS A 294 -7.85 8.20 -7.01
CA HIS A 294 -8.18 9.54 -6.53
C HIS A 294 -7.49 10.59 -7.44
N GLU A 295 -7.99 10.69 -8.68
CA GLU A 295 -7.33 11.45 -9.76
C GLU A 295 -7.25 12.96 -9.52
N ASP A 296 -8.05 13.49 -8.63
CA ASP A 296 -7.89 14.88 -8.17
C ASP A 296 -6.70 15.08 -7.22
N ALA A 297 -6.15 14.01 -6.66
CA ALA A 297 -5.04 14.05 -5.70
C ALA A 297 -3.75 13.40 -6.22
N VAL A 298 -3.85 12.50 -7.19
CA VAL A 298 -2.69 11.81 -7.78
C VAL A 298 -2.85 11.58 -9.27
N ILE A 299 -1.73 11.58 -9.98
CA ILE A 299 -1.63 11.11 -11.36
C ILE A 299 -0.90 9.77 -11.32
N ILE A 300 -1.44 8.78 -12.02
CA ILE A 300 -0.83 7.46 -12.18
C ILE A 300 -0.46 7.26 -13.64
N GLU A 301 0.79 6.92 -13.87
CA GLU A 301 1.31 6.47 -15.16
C GLU A 301 1.74 5.01 -15.01
N ILE A 302 1.55 4.20 -16.04
CA ILE A 302 2.03 2.82 -16.10
C ILE A 302 3.06 2.70 -17.21
N PHE A 303 4.26 2.22 -16.86
CA PHE A 303 5.38 2.09 -17.77
C PHE A 303 5.90 0.66 -17.82
N ASP A 304 6.26 0.23 -19.02
CA ASP A 304 7.01 -1.01 -19.20
C ASP A 304 8.33 -0.96 -18.42
N ALA A 305 8.58 -2.01 -17.63
CA ALA A 305 9.75 -2.08 -16.75
C ALA A 305 11.08 -2.16 -17.53
N GLU A 306 11.07 -2.72 -18.75
CA GLU A 306 12.29 -2.95 -19.55
C GLU A 306 12.58 -1.76 -20.48
N ASN A 307 11.55 -1.16 -21.05
CA ASN A 307 11.70 -0.17 -22.13
C ASN A 307 11.40 1.27 -21.70
N ALA A 308 10.97 1.48 -20.46
CA ALA A 308 10.57 2.79 -19.93
C ALA A 308 9.57 3.53 -20.84
N ARG A 309 8.67 2.80 -21.51
CA ARG A 309 7.62 3.35 -22.37
C ARG A 309 6.25 3.22 -21.70
N PRO A 310 5.36 4.20 -21.91
CA PRO A 310 3.97 4.06 -21.49
C PRO A 310 3.34 2.80 -22.10
N VAL A 311 2.54 2.09 -21.32
CA VAL A 311 1.79 0.92 -21.81
C VAL A 311 0.34 1.29 -22.11
N ALA A 312 -0.33 0.52 -22.96
CA ALA A 312 -1.74 0.71 -23.25
C ALA A 312 -2.62 0.31 -22.04
N PRO A 313 -3.85 0.85 -21.93
CA PRO A 313 -4.81 0.38 -20.92
C PRO A 313 -5.03 -1.13 -21.01
N GLY A 314 -4.95 -1.81 -19.86
CA GLY A 314 -5.01 -3.28 -19.75
C GLY A 314 -3.62 -3.95 -19.76
N GLU A 315 -2.59 -3.30 -20.23
CA GLU A 315 -1.22 -3.83 -20.19
C GLU A 315 -0.57 -3.52 -18.84
N ARG A 316 0.24 -4.48 -18.35
CA ARG A 316 0.93 -4.38 -17.06
C ARG A 316 2.23 -3.60 -17.18
N GLY A 317 2.52 -2.81 -16.16
CA GLY A 317 3.79 -2.12 -16.04
C GLY A 317 3.99 -1.57 -14.63
N ASN A 318 5.12 -0.91 -14.43
CA ASN A 318 5.45 -0.25 -13.17
C ASN A 318 4.59 1.00 -12.98
N ILE A 319 4.12 1.18 -11.76
CA ILE A 319 3.38 2.36 -11.35
C ILE A 319 4.34 3.53 -11.08
N PHE A 320 4.08 4.65 -11.74
CA PHE A 320 4.69 5.95 -11.44
C PHE A 320 3.63 6.86 -10.84
N ILE A 321 3.95 7.51 -9.73
CA ILE A 321 3.03 8.38 -9.01
C ILE A 321 3.51 9.82 -9.04
N THR A 322 2.61 10.73 -9.42
CA THR A 322 2.76 12.16 -9.20
C THR A 322 1.67 12.62 -8.24
N SER A 323 2.06 13.12 -7.07
CA SER A 323 1.14 13.68 -6.09
C SER A 323 0.74 15.12 -6.46
N LEU A 324 -0.52 15.48 -6.25
CA LEU A 324 -1.07 16.79 -6.59
C LEU A 324 -1.37 17.67 -5.36
N TYR A 325 -0.97 17.24 -4.16
CA TYR A 325 -1.32 17.90 -2.90
C TYR A 325 -0.17 17.98 -1.88
N LYS A 326 0.89 17.21 -2.09
CA LYS A 326 1.95 17.06 -1.08
C LYS A 326 2.78 18.33 -0.93
N TYR A 327 2.81 18.82 0.30
CA TYR A 327 3.60 19.99 0.66
C TYR A 327 5.01 19.62 1.16
N SER A 328 5.08 18.67 2.10
CA SER A 328 6.35 18.34 2.76
C SER A 328 7.29 17.51 1.88
N ALA A 329 6.76 16.61 1.07
CA ALA A 329 7.56 15.75 0.21
C ALA A 329 6.74 15.42 -1.06
N PRO A 330 6.68 16.31 -2.05
CA PRO A 330 5.98 16.03 -3.30
C PRO A 330 6.61 14.83 -4.01
N GLN A 331 5.78 13.98 -4.58
CA GLN A 331 6.21 12.93 -5.51
C GLN A 331 5.94 13.41 -6.93
N ILE A 332 6.96 13.43 -7.77
CA ILE A 332 6.85 13.80 -9.19
C ILE A 332 7.47 12.66 -10.00
N ARG A 333 6.64 11.86 -10.65
CA ARG A 333 7.04 10.66 -11.39
C ARG A 333 7.88 9.69 -10.55
N PHE A 334 7.45 9.45 -9.31
CA PHE A 334 8.08 8.48 -8.43
C PHE A 334 7.75 7.07 -8.87
N ASN A 335 8.73 6.31 -9.35
CA ASN A 335 8.58 4.88 -9.64
C ASN A 335 8.57 4.10 -8.32
N VAL A 336 7.42 3.57 -7.97
CA VAL A 336 7.21 2.82 -6.72
C VAL A 336 7.62 1.36 -6.82
N ASN A 337 7.92 0.87 -8.02
CA ASN A 337 8.21 -0.52 -8.34
C ASN A 337 7.04 -1.50 -8.10
N ASP A 338 5.86 -1.03 -7.81
CA ASP A 338 4.66 -1.88 -7.81
C ASP A 338 4.15 -2.03 -9.25
N VAL A 339 3.64 -3.21 -9.59
CA VAL A 339 3.17 -3.55 -10.94
C VAL A 339 1.65 -3.62 -10.96
N SER A 340 1.03 -2.88 -11.87
CA SER A 340 -0.41 -2.90 -12.12
C SER A 340 -0.72 -2.56 -13.58
N ALA A 341 -1.99 -2.30 -13.87
CA ALA A 341 -2.49 -1.83 -15.17
C ALA A 341 -3.61 -0.81 -14.97
N ILE A 342 -3.81 0.10 -15.93
CA ILE A 342 -5.04 0.89 -15.98
C ILE A 342 -6.15 0.01 -16.53
N LYS A 343 -7.21 -0.19 -15.78
CA LYS A 343 -8.34 -1.02 -16.17
C LYS A 343 -9.20 -0.30 -17.22
N PRO A 344 -9.46 -0.91 -18.38
CA PRO A 344 -10.28 -0.28 -19.40
C PRO A 344 -11.78 -0.26 -19.03
N GLY A 345 -12.54 0.61 -19.71
CA GLY A 345 -13.99 0.71 -19.57
C GLY A 345 -14.43 1.48 -18.32
N GLN A 346 -15.75 1.60 -18.15
CA GLN A 346 -16.37 2.27 -17.01
C GLN A 346 -16.85 1.27 -15.95
N CYS A 347 -16.84 1.67 -14.69
CA CYS A 347 -17.43 0.88 -13.61
C CYS A 347 -18.95 1.06 -13.58
N ALA A 348 -19.68 0.00 -13.23
CA ALA A 348 -21.13 0.02 -13.04
C ALA A 348 -21.60 0.97 -11.92
N CYS A 349 -20.67 1.48 -11.09
CA CYS A 349 -20.99 2.48 -10.06
C CYS A 349 -21.27 3.89 -10.61
N GLY A 350 -20.98 4.14 -11.91
CA GLY A 350 -21.19 5.42 -12.57
C GLY A 350 -20.06 6.45 -12.38
N SER A 351 -19.00 6.12 -11.65
CA SER A 351 -17.84 7.03 -11.50
C SER A 351 -17.10 7.24 -12.83
N THR A 352 -16.65 8.46 -13.04
CA THR A 352 -15.79 8.84 -14.18
C THR A 352 -14.31 8.62 -13.92
N LEU A 353 -13.92 8.34 -12.67
CA LEU A 353 -12.53 8.14 -12.27
C LEU A 353 -11.95 6.89 -12.94
N ALA A 354 -10.72 7.00 -13.43
CA ALA A 354 -9.97 5.87 -13.93
C ALA A 354 -9.75 4.81 -12.84
N ARG A 355 -9.57 3.57 -13.26
CA ARG A 355 -9.38 2.46 -12.32
C ARG A 355 -8.02 1.80 -12.51
N LEU A 356 -7.38 1.53 -11.39
CA LEU A 356 -6.22 0.66 -11.31
C LEU A 356 -6.70 -0.79 -11.16
N ASP A 357 -6.07 -1.72 -11.85
CA ASP A 357 -6.26 -3.15 -11.62
C ASP A 357 -5.60 -3.55 -10.28
N LYS A 358 -5.70 -4.81 -9.89
CA LYS A 358 -5.00 -5.32 -8.70
C LYS A 358 -3.48 -5.08 -8.83
N ILE A 359 -2.81 -5.04 -7.70
CA ILE A 359 -1.34 -5.03 -7.68
C ILE A 359 -0.85 -6.45 -7.92
N PHE A 360 -0.12 -6.66 -9.01
CA PHE A 360 0.38 -7.97 -9.42
C PHE A 360 1.65 -8.39 -8.68
N GLY A 361 2.28 -7.48 -7.98
CA GLY A 361 3.53 -7.67 -7.22
C GLY A 361 4.44 -6.47 -7.36
N ARG A 362 5.70 -6.67 -6.97
CA ARG A 362 6.73 -5.63 -7.06
C ARG A 362 7.75 -6.02 -8.13
N ALA A 363 8.13 -5.06 -8.95
CA ALA A 363 9.17 -5.27 -9.98
C ALA A 363 10.55 -5.60 -9.36
N ASP A 364 10.84 -5.06 -8.18
CA ASP A 364 12.07 -5.35 -7.43
C ASP A 364 12.03 -6.69 -6.67
N ASN A 365 10.86 -7.29 -6.47
CA ASN A 365 10.71 -8.66 -5.97
C ASN A 365 10.62 -9.69 -7.12
N MET A 366 10.53 -9.21 -8.35
CA MET A 366 10.54 -10.10 -9.52
C MET A 366 11.83 -10.89 -9.57
N ILE A 367 11.70 -12.20 -9.61
CA ILE A 367 12.83 -13.12 -9.69
C ILE A 367 12.97 -13.58 -11.13
N LYS A 368 14.07 -13.22 -11.77
CA LYS A 368 14.42 -13.84 -13.04
C LYS A 368 14.97 -15.23 -12.77
N LEU A 369 14.15 -16.25 -12.95
CA LEU A 369 14.50 -17.64 -12.70
C LEU A 369 14.67 -18.39 -14.04
N ARG A 370 15.90 -18.69 -14.41
CA ARG A 370 16.20 -19.38 -15.69
C ARG A 370 15.58 -18.70 -16.92
N GLY A 371 15.63 -17.35 -16.94
CA GLY A 371 15.10 -16.55 -18.04
C GLY A 371 13.61 -16.21 -17.96
N VAL A 372 12.87 -16.76 -16.99
CA VAL A 372 11.45 -16.48 -16.77
C VAL A 372 11.29 -15.47 -15.61
N ASN A 373 10.48 -14.45 -15.81
CA ASN A 373 10.13 -13.47 -14.79
C ASN A 373 9.05 -14.07 -13.87
N VAL A 374 9.41 -14.35 -12.63
CA VAL A 374 8.52 -14.93 -11.61
C VAL A 374 8.25 -13.89 -10.54
N PHE A 375 6.98 -13.67 -10.25
CA PHE A 375 6.54 -12.88 -9.10
C PHE A 375 6.19 -13.84 -7.97
N PRO A 376 6.97 -13.87 -6.86
CA PRO A 376 6.71 -14.80 -5.75
C PRO A 376 5.31 -14.67 -5.15
N GLU A 377 4.74 -13.48 -5.22
CA GLU A 377 3.39 -13.20 -4.74
C GLU A 377 2.30 -13.97 -5.53
N ALA A 378 2.55 -14.29 -6.80
CA ALA A 378 1.62 -15.08 -7.62
C ALA A 378 1.47 -16.54 -7.17
N VAL A 379 2.43 -17.05 -6.39
CA VAL A 379 2.39 -18.41 -5.82
C VAL A 379 1.17 -18.61 -4.92
N GLY A 380 0.75 -17.56 -4.19
CA GLY A 380 -0.36 -17.65 -3.26
C GLY A 380 -1.68 -18.08 -3.89
N ALA A 381 -2.01 -17.54 -5.06
CA ALA A 381 -3.21 -17.91 -5.78
C ALA A 381 -3.18 -19.39 -6.20
N LEU A 382 -2.03 -19.86 -6.69
CA LEU A 382 -1.85 -21.25 -7.13
C LEU A 382 -1.90 -22.26 -5.96
N VAL A 383 -1.41 -21.87 -4.77
CA VAL A 383 -1.51 -22.67 -3.55
C VAL A 383 -2.96 -22.74 -3.05
N ALA A 384 -3.68 -21.62 -3.10
CA ALA A 384 -5.06 -21.53 -2.62
C ALA A 384 -6.05 -22.42 -3.42
N GLU A 385 -5.74 -22.73 -4.68
CA GLU A 385 -6.53 -23.65 -5.49
C GLU A 385 -6.49 -25.11 -5.00
N ASP A 386 -5.54 -25.47 -4.12
CA ASP A 386 -5.48 -26.79 -3.54
C ASP A 386 -6.07 -26.80 -2.13
N ALA A 387 -7.27 -27.37 -1.98
CA ALA A 387 -8.01 -27.38 -0.70
C ALA A 387 -7.26 -28.07 0.46
N ARG A 388 -6.21 -28.84 0.17
CA ARG A 388 -5.36 -29.51 1.16
C ARG A 388 -4.32 -28.57 1.78
N CYS A 389 -4.06 -27.42 1.16
CA CYS A 389 -3.15 -26.37 1.65
C CYS A 389 -3.90 -25.39 2.56
N THR A 390 -3.17 -24.78 3.50
CA THR A 390 -3.71 -23.69 4.35
C THR A 390 -3.79 -22.36 3.59
N GLY A 391 -3.06 -22.25 2.46
CA GLY A 391 -2.84 -21.01 1.72
C GLY A 391 -1.56 -20.27 2.15
N GLU A 392 -0.86 -20.74 3.20
CA GLU A 392 0.43 -20.18 3.58
C GLU A 392 1.55 -20.79 2.76
N TYR A 393 2.48 -19.94 2.33
CA TYR A 393 3.64 -20.32 1.53
C TYR A 393 4.83 -19.40 1.77
N PHE A 394 6.02 -19.89 1.39
CA PHE A 394 7.25 -19.11 1.40
C PHE A 394 8.17 -19.55 0.26
N CYS A 395 8.75 -18.59 -0.46
CA CYS A 395 9.65 -18.82 -1.58
C CYS A 395 11.10 -18.62 -1.16
N LEU A 396 11.93 -19.64 -1.31
CA LEU A 396 13.35 -19.57 -1.10
C LEU A 396 14.06 -19.71 -2.46
N VAL A 397 14.89 -18.73 -2.83
CA VAL A 397 15.61 -18.72 -4.09
C VAL A 397 17.10 -18.87 -3.81
N GLU A 398 17.72 -19.87 -4.41
CA GLU A 398 19.11 -20.23 -4.15
C GLU A 398 19.82 -20.66 -5.44
N ARG A 399 21.14 -20.71 -5.38
CA ARG A 399 21.94 -21.42 -6.39
C ARG A 399 22.28 -22.79 -5.89
N ALA A 400 21.78 -23.84 -6.57
CA ALA A 400 21.95 -25.23 -6.20
C ALA A 400 22.94 -25.96 -7.11
N GLY A 401 23.61 -26.96 -6.52
CA GLY A 401 24.55 -27.84 -7.21
C GLY A 401 25.88 -27.16 -7.59
N ALA A 402 26.85 -27.96 -8.07
CA ALA A 402 28.17 -27.48 -8.49
C ALA A 402 28.10 -26.51 -9.69
N ALA A 403 27.06 -26.63 -10.51
CA ALA A 403 26.84 -25.77 -11.67
C ALA A 403 26.14 -24.42 -11.32
N GLY A 404 25.86 -24.16 -10.04
CA GLY A 404 25.20 -22.91 -9.59
C GLY A 404 23.84 -22.66 -10.23
N ARG A 405 23.07 -23.71 -10.52
CA ARG A 405 21.73 -23.60 -11.14
C ARG A 405 20.79 -22.84 -10.22
N GLU A 406 20.11 -21.84 -10.76
CA GLU A 406 19.09 -21.11 -10.01
C GLU A 406 17.86 -21.97 -9.78
N GLU A 407 17.46 -22.08 -8.52
CA GLU A 407 16.30 -22.86 -8.09
C GLU A 407 15.43 -22.04 -7.15
N MET A 408 14.13 -22.20 -7.29
CA MET A 408 13.15 -21.66 -6.33
C MET A 408 12.44 -22.82 -5.65
N THR A 409 12.61 -22.90 -4.33
CA THR A 409 11.85 -23.82 -3.48
C THR A 409 10.63 -23.07 -2.92
N VAL A 410 9.45 -23.59 -3.21
CA VAL A 410 8.19 -23.10 -2.66
C VAL A 410 7.81 -24.01 -1.50
N MET A 411 7.97 -23.51 -0.29
CA MET A 411 7.49 -24.16 0.93
C MET A 411 6.00 -23.88 1.07
N VAL A 412 5.18 -24.93 1.22
CA VAL A 412 3.71 -24.81 1.26
C VAL A 412 3.19 -25.52 2.51
N GLU A 413 2.41 -24.79 3.29
CA GLU A 413 1.83 -25.34 4.52
C GLU A 413 0.57 -26.16 4.21
N LEU A 414 0.57 -27.39 4.74
CA LEU A 414 -0.54 -28.32 4.59
C LEU A 414 -1.49 -28.24 5.78
N LYS A 415 -2.76 -28.60 5.55
CA LYS A 415 -3.73 -28.88 6.60
C LYS A 415 -3.36 -30.21 7.26
N ASP A 416 -3.94 -31.30 6.86
CA ASP A 416 -3.68 -32.65 7.41
C ASP A 416 -3.61 -33.65 6.25
N ALA A 417 -2.80 -33.37 5.21
CA ALA A 417 -2.76 -34.13 3.97
C ALA A 417 -1.42 -34.85 3.75
N GLU A 418 -1.46 -35.91 2.96
CA GLU A 418 -0.24 -36.60 2.52
C GLU A 418 0.62 -35.71 1.62
N ALA A 419 1.87 -35.52 2.02
CA ALA A 419 2.80 -34.60 1.38
C ALA A 419 3.03 -34.87 -0.11
N ASP A 420 3.21 -36.15 -0.48
CA ASP A 420 3.54 -36.55 -1.86
C ASP A 420 2.42 -36.25 -2.87
N ALA A 421 1.17 -36.43 -2.45
CA ALA A 421 0.01 -36.16 -3.29
C ALA A 421 -0.19 -34.67 -3.58
N VAL A 422 0.11 -33.82 -2.59
CA VAL A 422 0.08 -32.35 -2.73
C VAL A 422 1.25 -31.86 -3.56
N GLN A 423 2.44 -32.39 -3.32
CA GLN A 423 3.64 -31.99 -4.06
C GLN A 423 3.48 -32.19 -5.57
N SER A 424 3.01 -33.35 -6.01
CA SER A 424 2.80 -33.65 -7.43
C SER A 424 1.74 -32.74 -8.08
N SER A 425 0.69 -32.37 -7.34
CA SER A 425 -0.35 -31.44 -7.80
C SER A 425 0.21 -30.04 -7.99
N LEU A 426 0.95 -29.54 -7.01
CA LEU A 426 1.50 -28.18 -7.03
C LEU A 426 2.69 -28.04 -8.00
N ASP A 427 3.51 -29.06 -8.19
CA ASP A 427 4.59 -29.06 -9.18
C ASP A 427 4.05 -28.76 -10.59
N ARG A 428 2.95 -29.39 -10.97
CA ARG A 428 2.28 -29.13 -12.24
C ARG A 428 1.71 -27.73 -12.31
N ARG A 429 0.97 -27.28 -11.29
CA ARG A 429 0.35 -25.95 -11.24
C ARG A 429 1.38 -24.82 -11.30
N PHE A 430 2.46 -24.94 -10.57
CA PHE A 430 3.51 -23.91 -10.61
C PHE A 430 4.20 -23.85 -11.96
N LYS A 431 4.44 -25.01 -12.60
CA LYS A 431 4.99 -25.06 -13.95
C LYS A 431 4.06 -24.37 -14.96
N GLU A 432 2.76 -24.60 -14.86
CA GLU A 432 1.74 -24.01 -15.75
C GLU A 432 1.51 -22.51 -15.43
N GLY A 433 1.33 -22.17 -14.15
CA GLY A 433 0.96 -20.81 -13.72
C GLY A 433 2.12 -19.83 -13.66
N LEU A 434 3.35 -20.29 -13.35
CA LEU A 434 4.55 -19.44 -13.26
C LEU A 434 5.43 -19.54 -14.51
N GLY A 435 5.16 -20.49 -15.41
CA GLY A 435 5.97 -20.73 -16.61
C GLY A 435 7.34 -21.34 -16.34
N VAL A 436 7.63 -21.75 -15.10
CA VAL A 436 8.92 -22.30 -14.70
C VAL A 436 8.75 -23.41 -13.65
N LYS A 437 9.57 -24.44 -13.70
CA LYS A 437 9.56 -25.51 -12.68
C LYS A 437 10.15 -24.99 -11.37
N CYS A 438 9.40 -25.12 -10.27
CA CYS A 438 9.85 -24.88 -8.90
C CYS A 438 9.98 -26.20 -8.15
N ILE A 439 10.65 -26.19 -7.00
CA ILE A 439 10.70 -27.31 -6.07
C ILE A 439 9.59 -27.08 -5.03
N VAL A 440 8.63 -27.99 -4.93
CA VAL A 440 7.61 -27.91 -3.88
C VAL A 440 8.10 -28.61 -2.63
N ARG A 441 8.02 -27.94 -1.48
CA ARG A 441 8.38 -28.47 -0.17
C ARG A 441 7.19 -28.35 0.78
N PRO A 442 6.42 -29.41 0.97
CA PRO A 442 5.36 -29.42 1.96
C PRO A 442 5.91 -29.25 3.38
N VAL A 443 5.23 -28.47 4.20
CA VAL A 443 5.53 -28.27 5.62
C VAL A 443 4.27 -28.46 6.45
N ALA A 444 4.44 -28.89 7.72
CA ALA A 444 3.34 -28.99 8.65
C ALA A 444 2.78 -27.61 9.02
N ARG A 445 1.58 -27.58 9.56
CA ARG A 445 0.90 -26.39 10.04
C ARG A 445 1.76 -25.62 11.06
N GLY A 446 1.87 -24.31 10.91
CA GLY A 446 2.75 -23.44 11.70
C GLY A 446 4.23 -23.53 11.33
N GLY A 447 4.61 -24.41 10.41
CA GLY A 447 5.99 -24.59 9.99
C GLY A 447 6.60 -23.41 9.21
N LEU A 448 5.76 -22.47 8.78
CA LEU A 448 6.20 -21.25 8.08
C LEU A 448 6.26 -20.00 8.96
N ASP A 449 5.78 -20.03 10.18
CA ASP A 449 5.66 -18.85 11.05
C ASP A 449 7.00 -18.14 11.27
N ALA A 450 8.07 -18.92 11.47
CA ALA A 450 9.43 -18.37 11.61
C ALA A 450 9.96 -17.69 10.35
N TYR A 451 9.50 -18.10 9.17
CA TYR A 451 9.89 -17.51 7.90
C TYR A 451 9.06 -16.29 7.54
N THR A 452 7.76 -16.37 7.76
CA THR A 452 6.78 -15.35 7.37
C THR A 452 6.61 -14.26 8.41
N GLY A 453 6.78 -14.57 9.71
CA GLY A 453 6.56 -13.66 10.82
C GLY A 453 5.09 -13.29 11.02
N VAL A 454 4.15 -14.12 10.52
CA VAL A 454 2.70 -13.82 10.46
C VAL A 454 2.09 -13.45 11.82
N ALA A 455 2.55 -14.07 12.90
CA ALA A 455 2.07 -13.80 14.26
C ALA A 455 2.58 -12.47 14.84
N GLN A 456 3.65 -11.90 14.29
CA GLN A 456 4.37 -10.76 14.87
C GLN A 456 4.32 -9.50 14.02
N THR A 457 4.07 -9.62 12.72
CA THR A 457 4.08 -8.48 11.80
C THR A 457 2.80 -8.41 10.98
N SER A 458 2.37 -7.20 10.66
CA SER A 458 1.26 -6.98 9.76
C SER A 458 1.63 -7.16 8.28
N LYS A 459 2.93 -7.14 7.96
CA LYS A 459 3.43 -7.33 6.58
C LYS A 459 4.29 -8.59 6.55
N ILE A 460 3.75 -9.65 5.98
CA ILE A 460 4.35 -10.98 5.92
C ILE A 460 5.46 -11.02 4.87
N LYS A 461 6.56 -11.69 5.18
CA LYS A 461 7.57 -12.05 4.18
C LYS A 461 7.09 -13.26 3.38
N ARG A 462 7.29 -13.20 2.05
CA ARG A 462 6.93 -14.30 1.13
C ARG A 462 8.11 -14.82 0.34
N VAL A 463 9.25 -14.14 0.38
CA VAL A 463 10.43 -14.52 -0.39
C VAL A 463 11.72 -14.21 0.37
N LEU A 464 12.70 -15.08 0.18
CA LEU A 464 14.11 -14.87 0.52
C LEU A 464 14.96 -15.29 -0.66
N ASP A 465 15.70 -14.34 -1.23
CA ASP A 465 16.64 -14.58 -2.32
C ASP A 465 18.08 -14.63 -1.77
N ARG A 466 18.66 -15.81 -1.77
CA ARG A 466 20.04 -16.09 -1.29
C ARG A 466 21.06 -16.22 -2.40
N ARG A 467 20.70 -15.95 -3.65
CA ARG A 467 21.63 -16.13 -4.79
C ARG A 467 22.88 -15.28 -4.69
N ASN A 468 22.81 -14.16 -3.98
CA ASN A 468 23.91 -13.22 -3.79
C ASN A 468 24.54 -13.28 -2.39
N GLU A 469 24.09 -14.15 -1.50
CA GLU A 469 24.74 -14.38 -0.21
C GLU A 469 26.06 -15.12 -0.48
N LYS A 470 27.19 -14.52 -0.10
CA LYS A 470 28.49 -15.22 -0.11
C LYS A 470 28.41 -16.35 0.93
N LYS A 471 28.66 -17.57 0.49
CA LYS A 471 28.83 -18.73 1.37
C LYS A 471 30.02 -18.54 2.29
#